data_f438ed1c1f0e6876a015fda4d63cabbd
#
_entry.id   f438ed1c1f0e6876a015fda4d63cabbd
#
_cell.length_a   1.000
_cell.length_b   1.000
_cell.length_c   1.000
_cell.angle_alpha   90.00
_cell.angle_beta   90.00
_cell.angle_gamma   90.00
#
_symmetry.space_group_name_H-M   'P 1'
#
loop_
_entity.id
_entity.type
_entity.pdbx_description
1 polymer ?
#
loop_
_entity_poly.entity_id
_entity_poly.type
_entity_poly.pdbx_seq_one_letter_code
_entity_poly.pdbx_strand_id
1 'polypeptide(L)'
;YKKAFIDFLDRNEEKYKFIARIRNVYAALRYSLHVIFHPFDGFWDLKHEKRGNVPAAIIILLLTSLTYVFARQYTGFIFNAADLTKLNIFKEFIGVVSPFLLWCIVNWSLTTLVEGKGTFKDIFITSAYALTPIILIYIPIAIFSNFITQNEGAFYYCFSVVALLWVVFLL
;
A
#
# COMPACT_ATOMS: atom_id res chain seq x y z
N TYR A 1 30.59 -35.32 13.58
CA TYR A 1 30.35 -34.22 14.55
C TYR A 1 30.57 -32.85 13.94
N LYS A 2 31.65 -32.63 13.16
CA LYS A 2 31.98 -31.30 12.58
C LYS A 2 30.94 -30.81 11.56
N LYS A 3 30.40 -31.71 10.74
CA LYS A 3 29.36 -31.38 9.73
C LYS A 3 28.02 -31.01 10.38
N ALA A 4 27.58 -31.73 11.41
CA ALA A 4 26.37 -31.43 12.17
C ALA A 4 26.43 -30.10 12.93
N PHE A 5 27.63 -29.73 13.40
CA PHE A 5 27.85 -28.46 14.07
C PHE A 5 27.82 -27.27 13.08
N ILE A 6 28.39 -27.44 11.90
CA ILE A 6 28.32 -26.44 10.82
C ILE A 6 26.87 -26.24 10.37
N ASP A 7 26.13 -27.33 10.10
CA ASP A 7 24.70 -27.30 9.72
C ASP A 7 23.83 -26.64 10.81
N PHE A 8 24.19 -26.79 12.09
CA PHE A 8 23.50 -26.12 13.20
C PHE A 8 23.79 -24.60 13.23
N LEU A 9 25.03 -24.20 12.99
CA LEU A 9 25.39 -22.77 12.91
C LEU A 9 24.73 -22.09 11.70
N ASP A 10 24.77 -22.70 10.53
CA ASP A 10 24.16 -22.18 9.30
C ASP A 10 22.64 -22.02 9.47
N ARG A 11 21.98 -23.00 10.11
CA ARG A 11 20.55 -22.94 10.41
C ARG A 11 20.19 -21.79 11.38
N ASN A 12 21.03 -21.54 12.36
CA ASN A 12 20.85 -20.42 13.27
C ASN A 12 21.11 -19.07 12.59
N GLU A 13 22.14 -18.96 11.75
CA GLU A 13 22.38 -17.75 10.98
C GLU A 13 21.22 -17.40 10.04
N GLU A 14 20.67 -18.39 9.33
CA GLU A 14 19.47 -18.17 8.49
C GLU A 14 18.27 -17.71 9.30
N LYS A 15 18.06 -18.30 10.49
CA LYS A 15 16.99 -17.92 11.41
C LYS A 15 17.15 -16.47 11.89
N TYR A 16 18.34 -16.03 12.24
CA TYR A 16 18.62 -14.65 12.63
C TYR A 16 18.46 -13.68 11.45
N LYS A 17 18.93 -14.03 10.26
CA LYS A 17 18.74 -13.25 9.03
C LYS A 17 17.25 -13.11 8.69
N PHE A 18 16.46 -14.17 8.85
CA PHE A 18 15.01 -14.14 8.63
C PHE A 18 14.29 -13.22 9.63
N ILE A 19 14.59 -13.34 10.92
CA ILE A 19 14.03 -12.47 11.97
C ILE A 19 14.40 -11.00 11.73
N ALA A 20 15.65 -10.71 11.37
CA ALA A 20 16.10 -9.37 11.03
C ALA A 20 15.36 -8.81 9.81
N ARG A 21 15.10 -9.64 8.79
CA ARG A 21 14.31 -9.25 7.60
C ARG A 21 12.87 -8.90 7.97
N ILE A 22 12.20 -9.73 8.80
CA ILE A 22 10.83 -9.45 9.28
C ILE A 22 10.80 -8.15 10.08
N ARG A 23 11.75 -7.95 10.98
CA ARG A 23 11.84 -6.71 11.78
C ARG A 23 12.01 -5.47 10.89
N ASN A 24 12.83 -5.57 9.85
CA ASN A 24 13.04 -4.47 8.91
C ASN A 24 11.78 -4.17 8.09
N VAL A 25 11.05 -5.19 7.66
CA VAL A 25 9.76 -5.03 6.96
C VAL A 25 8.72 -4.39 7.89
N TYR A 26 8.64 -4.84 9.14
CA TYR A 26 7.72 -4.25 10.13
C TYR A 26 8.06 -2.78 10.41
N ALA A 27 9.33 -2.45 10.58
CA ALA A 27 9.78 -1.06 10.77
C ALA A 27 9.42 -0.20 9.54
N ALA A 28 9.60 -0.73 8.33
CA ALA A 28 9.24 -0.06 7.08
C ALA A 28 7.73 0.14 6.94
N LEU A 29 6.90 -0.83 7.34
CA LEU A 29 5.44 -0.70 7.38
C LEU A 29 5.00 0.35 8.41
N ARG A 30 5.60 0.35 9.59
CA ARG A 30 5.33 1.40 10.59
C ARG A 30 5.70 2.78 10.08
N TYR A 31 6.78 2.86 9.30
CA TYR A 31 7.23 4.12 8.71
C TYR A 31 6.24 4.68 7.68
N SER A 32 5.44 3.84 7.01
CA SER A 32 4.41 4.30 6.08
C SER A 32 3.35 5.19 6.77
N LEU A 33 3.06 4.94 8.05
CA LEU A 33 2.18 5.80 8.85
C LEU A 33 2.78 7.18 9.10
N HIS A 34 4.11 7.24 9.31
CA HIS A 34 4.82 8.51 9.47
C HIS A 34 4.77 9.36 8.19
N VAL A 35 4.92 8.73 7.03
CA VAL A 35 4.85 9.39 5.71
C VAL A 35 3.49 10.08 5.48
N ILE A 36 2.40 9.52 6.00
CA ILE A 36 1.06 10.11 5.85
C ILE A 36 0.97 11.49 6.51
N PHE A 37 1.55 11.64 7.69
CA PHE A 37 1.47 12.89 8.47
C PHE A 37 2.59 13.87 8.17
N HIS A 38 3.74 13.38 7.68
CA HIS A 38 4.92 14.16 7.35
C HIS A 38 5.42 13.81 5.95
N PRO A 39 4.69 14.19 4.88
CA PRO A 39 4.99 13.72 3.54
C PRO A 39 6.36 14.18 3.04
N PHE A 40 6.72 15.45 3.23
CA PHE A 40 7.98 15.98 2.72
C PHE A 40 9.19 15.29 3.34
N ASP A 41 9.25 15.22 4.66
CA ASP A 41 10.34 14.56 5.38
C ASP A 41 10.31 13.05 5.16
N GLY A 42 9.10 12.46 5.16
CA GLY A 42 8.91 11.04 4.94
C GLY A 42 9.41 10.55 3.58
N PHE A 43 9.08 11.24 2.50
CA PHE A 43 9.57 10.88 1.16
C PHE A 43 11.06 11.19 0.96
N TRP A 44 11.56 12.25 1.60
CA TRP A 44 12.99 12.54 1.63
C TRP A 44 13.78 11.39 2.25
N ASP A 45 13.37 10.92 3.41
CA ASP A 45 14.02 9.82 4.13
C ASP A 45 13.91 8.49 3.37
N LEU A 46 12.76 8.20 2.71
CA LEU A 46 12.60 7.02 1.88
C LEU A 46 13.65 6.95 0.77
N LYS A 47 13.97 8.10 0.17
CA LYS A 47 14.94 8.20 -0.92
C LYS A 47 16.38 8.22 -0.41
N HIS A 48 16.71 9.04 0.61
CA HIS A 48 18.08 9.31 1.03
C HIS A 48 18.56 8.35 2.12
N GLU A 49 17.69 8.03 3.10
CA GLU A 49 18.03 7.10 4.18
C GLU A 49 17.67 5.64 3.86
N LYS A 50 17.10 5.37 2.68
CA LYS A 50 16.70 4.03 2.22
C LYS A 50 15.84 3.29 3.25
N ARG A 51 14.98 4.02 3.97
CA ARG A 51 14.06 3.45 4.97
C ARG A 51 12.96 2.60 4.34
N GLY A 52 12.69 2.78 3.04
CA GLY A 52 11.73 2.00 2.28
C GLY A 52 12.30 0.69 1.76
N ASN A 53 11.50 -0.38 1.86
CA ASN A 53 11.82 -1.72 1.36
C ASN A 53 10.87 -2.14 0.26
N VAL A 54 11.36 -2.80 -0.79
CA VAL A 54 10.50 -3.42 -1.82
C VAL A 54 9.50 -4.43 -1.21
N PRO A 55 9.88 -5.33 -0.30
CA PRO A 55 8.93 -6.22 0.36
C PRO A 55 7.81 -5.47 1.09
N ALA A 56 8.13 -4.37 1.80
CA ALA A 56 7.12 -3.57 2.46
C ALA A 56 6.19 -2.88 1.45
N ALA A 57 6.72 -2.35 0.35
CA ALA A 57 5.93 -1.76 -0.73
C ALA A 57 4.96 -2.77 -1.36
N ILE A 58 5.41 -4.01 -1.61
CA ILE A 58 4.54 -5.09 -2.10
C ILE A 58 3.43 -5.41 -1.09
N ILE A 59 3.76 -5.48 0.20
CA ILE A 59 2.76 -5.73 1.26
C ILE A 59 1.73 -4.60 1.30
N ILE A 60 2.15 -3.34 1.22
CA ILE A 60 1.22 -2.20 1.18
C ILE A 60 0.31 -2.28 -0.04
N LEU A 61 0.85 -2.57 -1.23
CA LEU A 61 0.07 -2.74 -2.45
C LEU A 61 -0.95 -3.88 -2.33
N LEU A 62 -0.55 -5.02 -1.76
CA LEU A 62 -1.44 -6.15 -1.49
C LEU A 62 -2.54 -5.76 -0.49
N LEU A 63 -2.20 -5.09 0.61
CA LEU A 63 -3.16 -4.61 1.59
C LEU A 63 -4.13 -3.59 0.99
N THR A 64 -3.65 -2.67 0.15
CA THR A 64 -4.50 -1.71 -0.57
C THR A 64 -5.48 -2.43 -1.49
N SER A 65 -5.01 -3.43 -2.25
CA SER A 65 -5.86 -4.24 -3.14
C SER A 65 -6.90 -5.02 -2.35
N LEU A 66 -6.51 -5.63 -1.22
CA LEU A 66 -7.45 -6.33 -0.32
C LEU A 66 -8.46 -5.37 0.31
N THR A 67 -8.03 -4.18 0.72
CA THR A 67 -8.91 -3.12 1.24
C THR A 67 -9.94 -2.70 0.20
N TYR A 68 -9.53 -2.56 -1.05
CA TYR A 68 -10.45 -2.24 -2.14
C TYR A 68 -11.48 -3.35 -2.35
N VAL A 69 -11.06 -4.61 -2.40
CA VAL A 69 -11.96 -5.78 -2.50
C VAL A 69 -12.91 -5.82 -1.31
N PHE A 70 -12.38 -5.60 -0.09
CA PHE A 70 -13.17 -5.54 1.13
C PHE A 70 -14.23 -4.43 1.06
N ALA A 71 -13.84 -3.22 0.67
CA ALA A 71 -14.76 -2.10 0.52
C ALA A 71 -15.86 -2.41 -0.51
N ARG A 72 -15.53 -3.03 -1.65
CA ARG A 72 -16.49 -3.45 -2.66
C ARG A 72 -17.49 -4.49 -2.17
N GLN A 73 -17.12 -5.33 -1.23
CA GLN A 73 -17.99 -6.40 -0.69
C GLN A 73 -18.81 -5.93 0.51
N TYR A 74 -18.22 -5.13 1.39
CA TYR A 74 -18.79 -4.80 2.70
C TYR A 74 -19.34 -3.38 2.82
N THR A 75 -19.23 -2.56 1.78
CA THR A 75 -19.91 -1.25 1.77
C THR A 75 -21.41 -1.47 1.78
N GLY A 76 -22.12 -0.68 2.61
CA GLY A 76 -23.56 -0.76 2.80
C GLY A 76 -24.34 -0.71 1.49
N PHE A 77 -25.39 -1.49 1.38
CA PHE A 77 -26.24 -1.65 0.19
C PHE A 77 -26.64 -0.31 -0.45
N ILE A 78 -26.90 0.72 0.36
CA ILE A 78 -27.33 2.04 -0.12
C ILE A 78 -26.23 2.72 -0.98
N PHE A 79 -24.96 2.47 -0.66
CA PHE A 79 -23.80 3.11 -1.29
C PHE A 79 -23.08 2.20 -2.29
N ASN A 80 -23.44 0.93 -2.32
CA ASN A 80 -22.80 -0.06 -3.18
C ASN A 80 -23.65 -0.32 -4.45
N ALA A 81 -23.33 0.39 -5.52
CA ALA A 81 -23.95 0.17 -6.83
C ALA A 81 -23.44 -1.10 -7.54
N ALA A 82 -22.52 -1.86 -6.93
CA ALA A 82 -21.95 -3.05 -7.55
C ALA A 82 -22.88 -4.25 -7.40
N ASP A 83 -23.06 -4.98 -8.50
CA ASP A 83 -23.74 -6.27 -8.50
C ASP A 83 -22.81 -7.32 -7.86
N LEU A 84 -23.07 -7.64 -6.58
CA LEU A 84 -22.25 -8.58 -5.80
C LEU A 84 -22.22 -9.98 -6.40
N THR A 85 -23.22 -10.35 -7.22
CA THR A 85 -23.29 -11.67 -7.88
C THR A 85 -22.25 -11.82 -9.00
N LYS A 86 -21.75 -10.70 -9.54
CA LYS A 86 -20.75 -10.64 -10.61
C LYS A 86 -19.37 -10.24 -10.15
N LEU A 87 -19.16 -10.09 -8.83
CA LEU A 87 -17.88 -9.71 -8.26
C LEU A 87 -16.84 -10.82 -8.47
N ASN A 88 -15.81 -10.50 -9.25
CA ASN A 88 -14.65 -11.36 -9.44
C ASN A 88 -13.44 -10.73 -8.73
N ILE A 89 -13.01 -11.38 -7.66
CA ILE A 89 -11.89 -10.90 -6.81
C ILE A 89 -10.62 -10.64 -7.63
N PHE A 90 -10.31 -11.52 -8.60
CA PHE A 90 -9.14 -11.34 -9.46
C PHE A 90 -9.27 -10.12 -10.36
N LYS A 91 -10.46 -9.82 -10.88
CA LYS A 91 -10.71 -8.64 -11.70
C LYS A 91 -10.53 -7.36 -10.89
N GLU A 92 -11.06 -7.33 -9.67
CA GLU A 92 -10.92 -6.19 -8.77
C GLU A 92 -9.44 -5.99 -8.35
N PHE A 93 -8.73 -7.08 -8.07
CA PHE A 93 -7.30 -7.04 -7.75
C PHE A 93 -6.47 -6.48 -8.92
N ILE A 94 -6.69 -6.97 -10.13
CA ILE A 94 -6.03 -6.48 -11.35
C ILE A 94 -6.40 -5.01 -11.58
N GLY A 95 -7.65 -4.61 -11.29
CA GLY A 95 -8.13 -3.23 -11.39
C GLY A 95 -7.38 -2.24 -10.51
N VAL A 96 -6.80 -2.67 -9.40
CA VAL A 96 -5.93 -1.84 -8.55
C VAL A 96 -4.48 -1.91 -8.98
N VAL A 97 -3.96 -3.11 -9.22
CA VAL A 97 -2.54 -3.33 -9.52
C VAL A 97 -2.16 -2.78 -10.90
N SER A 98 -3.03 -2.93 -11.90
CA SER A 98 -2.74 -2.49 -13.28
C SER A 98 -2.52 -0.97 -13.38
N PRO A 99 -3.44 -0.08 -12.90
CA PRO A 99 -3.20 1.37 -12.96
C PRO A 99 -2.02 1.80 -12.08
N PHE A 100 -1.76 1.13 -10.95
CA PHE A 100 -0.59 1.39 -10.13
C PHE A 100 0.72 1.11 -10.88
N LEU A 101 0.83 -0.04 -11.55
CA LEU A 101 2.01 -0.36 -12.35
C LEU A 101 2.16 0.58 -13.55
N LEU A 102 1.06 0.93 -14.21
CA LEU A 102 1.07 1.91 -15.30
C LEU A 102 1.58 3.26 -14.80
N TRP A 103 1.12 3.72 -13.65
CA TRP A 103 1.61 4.94 -13.00
C TRP A 103 3.13 4.89 -12.77
N CYS A 104 3.64 3.79 -12.21
CA CYS A 104 5.08 3.61 -11.97
C CYS A 104 5.90 3.65 -13.27
N ILE A 105 5.40 2.99 -14.33
CA ILE A 105 6.07 2.95 -15.65
C ILE A 105 6.11 4.33 -16.27
N VAL A 106 4.99 5.07 -16.27
CA VAL A 106 4.90 6.43 -16.83
C VAL A 106 5.85 7.37 -16.10
N ASN A 107 5.82 7.37 -14.75
CA ASN A 107 6.71 8.22 -13.96
C ASN A 107 8.19 7.88 -14.18
N TRP A 108 8.52 6.59 -14.28
CA TRP A 108 9.89 6.17 -14.58
C TRP A 108 10.33 6.63 -15.97
N SER A 109 9.45 6.49 -16.98
CA SER A 109 9.72 6.96 -18.34
C SER A 109 9.95 8.46 -18.39
N LEU A 110 9.11 9.26 -17.72
CA LEU A 110 9.27 10.71 -17.63
C LEU A 110 10.58 11.08 -16.91
N THR A 111 10.91 10.42 -15.81
CA THR A 111 12.14 10.64 -15.06
C THR A 111 13.37 10.37 -15.93
N THR A 112 13.31 9.32 -16.76
CA THR A 112 14.41 8.95 -17.68
C THR A 112 14.56 9.98 -18.81
N LEU A 113 13.44 10.50 -19.35
CA LEU A 113 13.46 11.53 -20.40
C LEU A 113 14.06 12.86 -19.94
N VAL A 114 13.87 13.20 -18.66
CA VAL A 114 14.39 14.46 -18.06
C VAL A 114 15.79 14.25 -17.45
N GLU A 115 16.47 13.14 -17.78
CA GLU A 115 17.81 12.78 -17.23
C GLU A 115 17.82 12.71 -15.68
N GLY A 116 16.67 12.41 -15.08
CA GLY A 116 16.52 12.28 -13.64
C GLY A 116 17.21 11.03 -13.08
N LYS A 117 17.68 11.12 -11.82
CA LYS A 117 18.40 10.04 -11.13
C LYS A 117 17.48 9.03 -10.42
N GLY A 118 16.16 9.07 -10.66
CA GLY A 118 15.18 8.17 -10.04
C GLY A 118 15.23 6.76 -10.65
N THR A 119 15.40 5.72 -9.82
CA THR A 119 15.28 4.34 -10.28
C THR A 119 13.81 3.89 -10.26
N PHE A 120 13.44 2.94 -11.12
CA PHE A 120 12.10 2.33 -11.09
C PHE A 120 11.74 1.79 -9.69
N LYS A 121 12.74 1.24 -8.99
CA LYS A 121 12.59 0.73 -7.62
C LYS A 121 12.18 1.84 -6.64
N ASP A 122 12.79 3.02 -6.74
CA ASP A 122 12.49 4.14 -5.85
C ASP A 122 11.07 4.66 -6.10
N ILE A 123 10.67 4.80 -7.38
CA ILE A 123 9.33 5.21 -7.78
C ILE A 123 8.29 4.19 -7.30
N PHE A 124 8.55 2.90 -7.45
CA PHE A 124 7.67 1.83 -6.97
C PHE A 124 7.46 1.89 -5.46
N ILE A 125 8.55 2.07 -4.69
CA ILE A 125 8.47 2.16 -3.22
C ILE A 125 7.68 3.41 -2.83
N THR A 126 8.05 4.59 -3.33
CA THR A 126 7.38 5.86 -2.95
C THR A 126 5.90 5.84 -3.31
N SER A 127 5.54 5.39 -4.52
CA SER A 127 4.14 5.29 -4.94
C SER A 127 3.34 4.29 -4.10
N ALA A 128 3.93 3.15 -3.72
CA ALA A 128 3.25 2.19 -2.85
C ALA A 128 2.99 2.77 -1.45
N TYR A 129 3.95 3.51 -0.88
CA TYR A 129 3.77 4.17 0.42
C TYR A 129 2.69 5.26 0.36
N ALA A 130 2.55 5.95 -0.77
CA ALA A 130 1.48 6.94 -1.00
C ALA A 130 0.07 6.33 -0.96
N LEU A 131 -0.09 5.01 -1.18
CA LEU A 131 -1.39 4.33 -1.09
C LEU A 131 -1.84 4.02 0.34
N THR A 132 -0.98 4.17 1.34
CA THR A 132 -1.31 3.81 2.74
C THR A 132 -2.58 4.49 3.29
N PRO A 133 -2.91 5.77 2.98
CA PRO A 133 -4.15 6.40 3.44
C PRO A 133 -5.41 5.66 3.01
N ILE A 134 -5.40 5.00 1.85
CA ILE A 134 -6.55 4.20 1.36
C ILE A 134 -6.88 3.12 2.40
N ILE A 135 -5.88 2.39 2.89
CA ILE A 135 -6.08 1.31 3.86
C ILE A 135 -6.73 1.85 5.13
N LEU A 136 -6.21 3.00 5.64
CA LEU A 136 -6.67 3.59 6.90
C LEU A 136 -8.07 4.18 6.81
N ILE A 137 -8.44 4.76 5.68
CA ILE A 137 -9.69 5.49 5.53
C ILE A 137 -10.80 4.58 5.00
N TYR A 138 -10.53 3.71 4.02
CA TYR A 138 -11.56 2.88 3.40
C TYR A 138 -12.07 1.74 4.29
N ILE A 139 -11.23 1.18 5.17
CA ILE A 139 -11.69 0.13 6.09
C ILE A 139 -12.75 0.67 7.06
N PRO A 140 -12.50 1.77 7.81
CA PRO A 140 -13.54 2.37 8.67
C PRO A 140 -14.78 2.80 7.88
N ILE A 141 -14.61 3.47 6.74
CA ILE A 141 -15.73 3.94 5.92
C ILE A 141 -16.62 2.78 5.46
N ALA A 142 -16.04 1.67 5.00
CA ALA A 142 -16.82 0.50 4.58
C ALA A 142 -17.63 -0.08 5.73
N ILE A 143 -17.08 -0.11 6.95
CA ILE A 143 -17.81 -0.56 8.15
C ILE A 143 -18.92 0.43 8.53
N PHE A 144 -18.59 1.72 8.60
CA PHE A 144 -19.57 2.77 8.98
C PHE A 144 -20.69 2.91 7.96
N SER A 145 -20.44 2.64 6.67
CA SER A 145 -21.46 2.72 5.62
C SER A 145 -22.69 1.83 5.88
N ASN A 146 -22.55 0.78 6.69
CA ASN A 146 -23.66 -0.10 7.05
C ASN A 146 -24.58 0.47 8.15
N PHE A 147 -24.12 1.50 8.87
CA PHE A 147 -24.86 2.16 9.94
C PHE A 147 -25.42 3.53 9.51
N ILE A 148 -24.95 4.06 8.38
CA ILE A 148 -25.32 5.37 7.87
C ILE A 148 -26.59 5.25 7.03
N THR A 149 -27.53 6.18 7.23
CA THR A 149 -28.75 6.30 6.42
C THR A 149 -28.48 7.07 5.11
N GLN A 150 -29.41 6.99 4.16
CA GLN A 150 -29.29 7.70 2.87
C GLN A 150 -29.15 9.23 3.04
N ASN A 151 -29.79 9.81 4.06
CA ASN A 151 -29.69 11.24 4.34
C ASN A 151 -28.30 11.68 4.79
N GLU A 152 -27.52 10.76 5.37
CA GLU A 152 -26.15 10.99 5.85
C GLU A 152 -25.09 10.58 4.84
N GLY A 153 -25.50 10.13 3.66
CA GLY A 153 -24.62 9.65 2.59
C GLY A 153 -23.56 10.66 2.14
N ALA A 154 -23.82 11.94 2.34
CA ALA A 154 -22.84 13.00 2.06
C ALA A 154 -21.51 12.78 2.82
N PHE A 155 -21.54 12.25 4.06
CA PHE A 155 -20.34 11.96 4.83
C PHE A 155 -19.53 10.84 4.19
N TYR A 156 -20.18 9.77 3.73
CA TYR A 156 -19.51 8.65 3.05
C TYR A 156 -18.74 9.14 1.82
N TYR A 157 -19.38 9.93 0.95
CA TYR A 157 -18.73 10.47 -0.24
C TYR A 157 -17.63 11.47 0.10
N CYS A 158 -17.84 12.33 1.08
CA CYS A 158 -16.86 13.31 1.54
C CYS A 158 -15.57 12.61 2.00
N PHE A 159 -15.66 11.62 2.88
CA PHE A 159 -14.50 10.88 3.35
C PHE A 159 -13.81 10.08 2.24
N SER A 160 -14.58 9.51 1.30
CA SER A 160 -14.02 8.81 0.14
C SER A 160 -13.23 9.75 -0.77
N VAL A 161 -13.74 10.95 -1.03
CA VAL A 161 -13.06 11.99 -1.81
C VAL A 161 -11.80 12.48 -1.08
N VAL A 162 -11.88 12.71 0.24
CA VAL A 162 -10.71 13.10 1.05
C VAL A 162 -9.61 12.04 0.97
N ALA A 163 -9.95 10.75 1.05
CA ALA A 163 -8.97 9.67 0.92
C ALA A 163 -8.26 9.70 -0.43
N LEU A 164 -9.00 9.87 -1.52
CA LEU A 164 -8.44 9.94 -2.86
C LEU A 164 -7.58 11.19 -3.06
N LEU A 165 -8.05 12.37 -2.62
CA LEU A 165 -7.28 13.61 -2.70
C LEU A 165 -5.98 13.50 -1.90
N TRP A 166 -6.01 12.84 -0.74
CA TRP A 166 -4.80 12.64 0.06
C TRP A 166 -3.78 11.78 -0.66
N VAL A 167 -4.21 10.69 -1.32
CA VAL A 167 -3.31 9.87 -2.14
C VAL A 167 -2.75 10.66 -3.32
N VAL A 168 -3.59 11.43 -4.02
CA VAL A 168 -3.12 12.28 -5.14
C VAL A 168 -2.11 13.32 -4.66
N PHE A 169 -2.29 13.86 -3.46
CA PHE A 169 -1.33 14.80 -2.85
C PHE A 169 0.00 14.12 -2.50
N LEU A 170 -0.02 12.85 -2.14
CA LEU A 170 1.18 12.06 -1.80
C LEU A 170 1.91 11.51 -3.05
N LEU A 171 1.22 11.35 -4.17
CA LEU A 171 1.78 10.85 -5.44
C LEU A 171 2.45 11.98 -6.23
#